data_9ec6d8fe1a48bdadb53c4539d585e628
#
_entry.id   9ec6d8fe1a48bdadb53c4539d585e628
#
_cell.length_a   1.000
_cell.length_b   1.000
_cell.length_c   1.000
_cell.angle_alpha   90.00
_cell.angle_beta   90.00
_cell.angle_gamma   90.00
#
_symmetry.space_group_name_H-M   'P 1'
#
loop_
_entity.id
_entity.type
_entity.pdbx_description
1 polymer ?
#
loop_
_entity_poly.entity_id
_entity_poly.type
_entity_poly.pdbx_seq_one_letter_code
_entity_poly.pdbx_strand_id
1 'polypeptide(L)'
;MPIEYPAANGGGVLNEHSAVRNSVGLFDVSHLGKASVSGEGALDYLNSIFTNDLRKISDGQAQYTLLCQKDSGGVIDDLIIYRYSSKHFLLIPNAANCQQVLEQISKDAPSSLEFENLHESYALFALQGMKSIDVLKDLGIDVNLEYMSFMESELNSEALIICRTGYTGEHGYEILTPWANARKIWDLLLEKVKKYSGLPAGLGARDTLRTEMGYALHGHELSLDITPVEASASWALAFDKEFWGKSVLEKQRAEKKHRRLAAILISDRGIPRAGMEIKDQDGKKIGYVTSGTFSPSLKSGIALGLFNDPISIDSQVFIDIRGRISQGVIKRLPFQPSRVK
;
A
#
# COMPACT_ATOMS: atom_id res chain seq x y z
N MET A 1 -8.66 -5.93 -12.09
CA MET A 1 -9.68 -5.71 -11.02
C MET A 1 -10.66 -4.63 -11.47
N PRO A 2 -11.99 -4.79 -11.32
CA PRO A 2 -12.96 -3.74 -11.62
C PRO A 2 -12.87 -2.59 -10.63
N ILE A 3 -13.47 -1.42 -10.94
CA ILE A 3 -13.58 -0.31 -10.00
C ILE A 3 -14.53 -0.68 -8.86
N GLU A 4 -15.66 -1.30 -9.20
CA GLU A 4 -16.64 -1.86 -8.28
C GLU A 4 -17.35 -3.05 -8.91
N TYR A 5 -17.96 -3.91 -8.10
CA TYR A 5 -18.79 -5.01 -8.57
C TYR A 5 -20.25 -4.56 -8.75
N PRO A 6 -21.05 -5.27 -9.58
CA PRO A 6 -22.42 -4.85 -9.88
C PRO A 6 -23.30 -4.76 -8.63
N ALA A 7 -24.05 -3.66 -8.50
CA ALA A 7 -24.97 -3.43 -7.38
C ALA A 7 -26.07 -4.51 -7.27
N ALA A 8 -26.49 -5.12 -8.38
CA ALA A 8 -27.44 -6.24 -8.39
C ALA A 8 -26.96 -7.45 -7.56
N ASN A 9 -25.65 -7.58 -7.34
CA ASN A 9 -25.03 -8.64 -6.54
C ASN A 9 -24.58 -8.13 -5.15
N GLY A 10 -25.12 -6.99 -4.70
CA GLY A 10 -24.75 -6.35 -3.44
C GLY A 10 -23.46 -5.53 -3.53
N GLY A 11 -22.84 -5.38 -4.71
CA GLY A 11 -21.63 -4.60 -4.94
C GLY A 11 -21.84 -3.09 -4.87
N GLY A 12 -20.83 -2.37 -5.33
CA GLY A 12 -20.73 -0.91 -5.24
C GLY A 12 -19.77 -0.48 -4.15
N VAL A 13 -19.00 0.59 -4.41
CA VAL A 13 -17.88 1.04 -3.56
C VAL A 13 -18.25 1.12 -2.07
N LEU A 14 -19.41 1.66 -1.73
CA LEU A 14 -19.84 1.83 -0.34
C LEU A 14 -20.11 0.49 0.36
N ASN A 15 -20.77 -0.44 -0.33
CA ASN A 15 -21.07 -1.76 0.21
C ASN A 15 -19.80 -2.60 0.36
N GLU A 16 -18.93 -2.57 -0.65
CA GLU A 16 -17.65 -3.26 -0.64
C GLU A 16 -16.73 -2.77 0.46
N HIS A 17 -16.62 -1.44 0.62
CA HIS A 17 -15.91 -0.82 1.74
C HIS A 17 -16.49 -1.29 3.08
N SER A 18 -17.81 -1.23 3.23
CA SER A 18 -18.51 -1.63 4.45
C SER A 18 -18.29 -3.11 4.77
N ALA A 19 -18.28 -3.99 3.75
CA ALA A 19 -18.00 -5.41 3.93
C ALA A 19 -16.61 -5.64 4.52
N VAL A 20 -15.58 -4.92 4.02
CA VAL A 20 -14.21 -5.00 4.57
C VAL A 20 -14.16 -4.51 6.02
N ARG A 21 -14.75 -3.36 6.33
CA ARG A 21 -14.75 -2.78 7.68
C ARG A 21 -15.50 -3.62 8.71
N ASN A 22 -16.60 -4.27 8.33
CA ASN A 22 -17.51 -4.93 9.26
C ASN A 22 -17.47 -6.48 9.19
N SER A 23 -16.85 -7.04 8.16
CA SER A 23 -16.76 -8.49 7.97
C SER A 23 -15.50 -8.89 7.18
N VAL A 24 -15.62 -9.07 5.87
CA VAL A 24 -14.53 -9.46 4.98
C VAL A 24 -14.78 -9.05 3.53
N GLY A 25 -13.74 -8.58 2.85
CA GLY A 25 -13.73 -8.36 1.40
C GLY A 25 -12.64 -9.17 0.73
N LEU A 26 -12.90 -9.59 -0.50
CA LEU A 26 -11.94 -10.31 -1.34
C LEU A 26 -11.60 -9.47 -2.57
N PHE A 27 -10.32 -9.13 -2.72
CA PHE A 27 -9.80 -8.33 -3.83
C PHE A 27 -8.92 -9.19 -4.73
N ASP A 28 -9.10 -9.07 -6.04
CA ASP A 28 -8.11 -9.54 -6.99
C ASP A 28 -7.07 -8.44 -7.22
N VAL A 29 -5.89 -8.60 -6.64
CA VAL A 29 -4.76 -7.69 -6.79
C VAL A 29 -3.62 -8.28 -7.61
N SER A 30 -3.94 -9.24 -8.49
CA SER A 30 -2.97 -9.94 -9.34
C SER A 30 -2.20 -9.03 -10.29
N HIS A 31 -2.66 -7.79 -10.48
CA HIS A 31 -1.94 -6.77 -11.22
C HIS A 31 -0.67 -6.25 -10.52
N LEU A 32 -0.52 -6.45 -9.20
CA LEU A 32 0.72 -6.10 -8.49
C LEU A 32 1.89 -6.92 -9.04
N GLY A 33 3.07 -6.31 -9.06
CA GLY A 33 4.29 -7.00 -9.45
C GLY A 33 4.63 -8.16 -8.50
N LYS A 34 5.32 -9.14 -9.02
CA LYS A 34 5.92 -10.23 -8.25
C LYS A 34 7.28 -10.52 -8.85
N ALA A 35 8.30 -10.52 -8.03
CA ALA A 35 9.67 -10.79 -8.46
C ALA A 35 10.43 -11.55 -7.38
N SER A 36 11.41 -12.36 -7.75
CA SER A 36 12.33 -12.97 -6.80
C SER A 36 13.75 -12.47 -7.00
N VAL A 37 14.49 -12.44 -5.90
CA VAL A 37 15.92 -12.22 -5.89
C VAL A 37 16.57 -13.32 -5.08
N SER A 38 17.51 -14.06 -5.69
CA SER A 38 18.18 -15.18 -5.04
C SER A 38 19.69 -15.17 -5.29
N GLY A 39 20.45 -15.82 -4.42
CA GLY A 39 21.88 -15.99 -4.52
C GLY A 39 22.66 -15.53 -3.30
N GLU A 40 23.97 -15.82 -3.34
CA GLU A 40 24.90 -15.44 -2.27
C GLU A 40 25.09 -13.92 -2.22
N GLY A 41 24.86 -13.31 -1.04
CA GLY A 41 24.96 -11.87 -0.86
C GLY A 41 23.65 -11.11 -1.11
N ALA A 42 22.50 -11.77 -1.36
CA ALA A 42 21.22 -11.13 -1.66
C ALA A 42 20.77 -10.17 -0.54
N LEU A 43 20.88 -10.60 0.73
CA LEU A 43 20.54 -9.72 1.87
C LEU A 43 21.37 -8.43 1.86
N ASP A 44 22.68 -8.54 1.71
CA ASP A 44 23.58 -7.38 1.79
C ASP A 44 23.33 -6.43 0.61
N TYR A 45 23.16 -6.98 -0.58
CA TYR A 45 22.86 -6.20 -1.77
C TYR A 45 21.52 -5.45 -1.66
N LEU A 46 20.42 -6.17 -1.40
CA LEU A 46 19.10 -5.56 -1.26
C LEU A 46 19.08 -4.54 -0.12
N ASN A 47 19.76 -4.84 0.98
CA ASN A 47 19.85 -3.92 2.10
C ASN A 47 20.64 -2.64 1.77
N SER A 48 21.57 -2.69 0.80
CA SER A 48 22.34 -1.52 0.36
C SER A 48 21.60 -0.60 -0.62
N ILE A 49 20.48 -1.05 -1.18
CA ILE A 49 19.72 -0.29 -2.18
C ILE A 49 18.35 0.17 -1.67
N PHE A 50 17.65 -0.67 -0.90
CA PHE A 50 16.36 -0.32 -0.31
C PHE A 50 16.51 0.50 0.98
N THR A 51 15.53 1.36 1.24
CA THR A 51 15.61 2.36 2.32
C THR A 51 15.50 1.78 3.72
N ASN A 52 14.70 0.73 3.92
CA ASN A 52 14.51 0.13 5.24
C ASN A 52 15.56 -0.97 5.49
N ASP A 53 15.75 -1.37 6.75
CA ASP A 53 16.80 -2.31 7.14
C ASP A 53 16.28 -3.76 7.15
N LEU A 54 16.60 -4.50 6.09
CA LEU A 54 16.22 -5.92 5.91
C LEU A 54 16.91 -6.87 6.91
N ARG A 55 17.92 -6.41 7.64
CA ARG A 55 18.56 -7.19 8.70
C ARG A 55 17.72 -7.20 9.99
N LYS A 56 16.73 -6.29 10.11
CA LYS A 56 15.80 -6.22 11.26
C LYS A 56 14.66 -7.23 11.18
N ILE A 57 14.51 -7.93 10.04
CA ILE A 57 13.53 -9.01 9.89
C ILE A 57 14.20 -10.36 9.79
N SER A 58 13.52 -11.38 10.27
CA SER A 58 13.93 -12.79 10.21
C SER A 58 13.31 -13.51 9.01
N ASP A 59 13.75 -14.72 8.74
CA ASP A 59 13.14 -15.59 7.75
C ASP A 59 11.65 -15.84 8.11
N GLY A 60 10.76 -15.82 7.11
CA GLY A 60 9.31 -15.87 7.29
C GLY A 60 8.66 -14.50 7.58
N GLN A 61 9.43 -13.42 7.64
CA GLN A 61 8.93 -12.06 7.86
C GLN A 61 8.96 -11.20 6.60
N ALA A 62 8.21 -10.11 6.64
CA ALA A 62 8.11 -9.14 5.57
C ALA A 62 8.41 -7.72 6.06
N GLN A 63 8.81 -6.85 5.14
CA GLN A 63 9.08 -5.45 5.45
C GLN A 63 8.63 -4.54 4.30
N TYR A 64 7.94 -3.45 4.66
CA TYR A 64 7.70 -2.34 3.73
C TYR A 64 8.98 -1.52 3.56
N THR A 65 9.32 -1.21 2.34
CA THR A 65 10.50 -0.42 2.00
C THR A 65 10.28 0.38 0.73
N LEU A 66 11.22 1.27 0.42
CA LEU A 66 11.18 2.08 -0.79
C LEU A 66 12.48 1.90 -1.58
N LEU A 67 12.37 2.02 -2.89
CA LEU A 67 13.49 2.19 -3.81
C LEU A 67 13.49 3.65 -4.27
N CYS A 68 14.58 4.37 -4.00
CA CYS A 68 14.71 5.78 -4.32
C CYS A 68 15.74 6.03 -5.41
N GLN A 69 15.60 7.15 -6.13
CA GLN A 69 16.64 7.65 -7.02
C GLN A 69 17.86 8.07 -6.20
N LYS A 70 19.06 7.72 -6.71
CA LYS A 70 20.34 7.98 -6.03
C LYS A 70 20.60 9.48 -5.82
N ASP A 71 20.25 10.31 -6.80
CA ASP A 71 20.62 11.72 -6.84
C ASP A 71 19.53 12.67 -6.33
N SER A 72 18.26 12.32 -6.45
CA SER A 72 17.12 13.16 -6.06
C SER A 72 16.42 12.70 -4.80
N GLY A 73 16.52 11.42 -4.44
CA GLY A 73 15.74 10.81 -3.37
C GLY A 73 14.27 10.59 -3.71
N GLY A 74 13.84 10.92 -4.93
CA GLY A 74 12.48 10.65 -5.41
C GLY A 74 12.19 9.14 -5.44
N VAL A 75 10.94 8.77 -5.20
CA VAL A 75 10.56 7.36 -5.06
C VAL A 75 10.35 6.71 -6.41
N ILE A 76 11.17 5.71 -6.73
CA ILE A 76 11.00 4.84 -7.91
C ILE A 76 9.84 3.90 -7.68
N ASP A 77 9.81 3.25 -6.50
CA ASP A 77 8.70 2.40 -6.07
C ASP A 77 8.67 2.21 -4.56
N ASP A 78 7.51 1.86 -4.03
CA ASP A 78 7.30 1.38 -2.67
C ASP A 78 6.75 -0.04 -2.73
N LEU A 79 7.30 -0.94 -1.91
CA LEU A 79 6.99 -2.35 -2.02
C LEU A 79 7.13 -3.09 -0.68
N ILE A 80 6.56 -4.29 -0.63
CA ILE A 80 6.82 -5.24 0.44
C ILE A 80 7.85 -6.26 -0.04
N ILE A 81 8.86 -6.51 0.80
CA ILE A 81 9.86 -7.56 0.62
C ILE A 81 9.62 -8.64 1.66
N TYR A 82 9.53 -9.89 1.22
CA TYR A 82 9.37 -11.10 2.01
C TYR A 82 10.70 -11.84 2.06
N ARG A 83 11.19 -12.13 3.25
CA ARG A 83 12.45 -12.81 3.46
C ARG A 83 12.24 -14.31 3.69
N TYR A 84 12.55 -15.13 2.70
CA TYR A 84 12.61 -16.59 2.85
C TYR A 84 13.89 -17.04 3.57
N SER A 85 15.01 -16.41 3.23
CA SER A 85 16.31 -16.62 3.87
C SER A 85 17.21 -15.40 3.59
N SER A 86 18.44 -15.44 4.09
CA SER A 86 19.45 -14.42 3.72
C SER A 86 19.84 -14.44 2.23
N LYS A 87 19.44 -15.49 1.51
CA LYS A 87 19.77 -15.71 0.09
C LYS A 87 18.55 -15.72 -0.84
N HIS A 88 17.33 -15.57 -0.32
CA HIS A 88 16.11 -15.65 -1.14
C HIS A 88 15.04 -14.69 -0.62
N PHE A 89 14.55 -13.83 -1.52
CA PHE A 89 13.55 -12.80 -1.25
C PHE A 89 12.49 -12.78 -2.34
N LEU A 90 11.24 -12.57 -1.93
CA LEU A 90 10.12 -12.27 -2.81
C LEU A 90 9.80 -10.78 -2.67
N LEU A 91 9.67 -10.07 -3.78
CA LEU A 91 9.35 -8.65 -3.86
C LEU A 91 7.97 -8.46 -4.48
N ILE A 92 7.16 -7.57 -3.90
CA ILE A 92 5.83 -7.22 -4.44
C ILE A 92 5.82 -5.72 -4.78
N PRO A 93 6.41 -5.31 -5.91
CA PRO A 93 6.35 -3.93 -6.39
C PRO A 93 4.98 -3.56 -6.93
N ASN A 94 4.76 -2.25 -7.13
CA ASN A 94 3.55 -1.75 -7.78
C ASN A 94 3.45 -2.25 -9.23
N ALA A 95 2.21 -2.41 -9.72
CA ALA A 95 1.92 -3.03 -11.02
C ALA A 95 2.72 -2.44 -12.19
N ALA A 96 2.68 -1.10 -12.33
CA ALA A 96 3.33 -0.39 -13.43
C ALA A 96 4.87 -0.39 -13.31
N ASN A 97 5.40 -0.63 -12.11
CA ASN A 97 6.81 -0.43 -11.81
C ASN A 97 7.63 -1.72 -11.76
N CYS A 98 6.98 -2.91 -11.79
CA CYS A 98 7.65 -4.20 -11.59
C CYS A 98 8.86 -4.39 -12.50
N GLN A 99 8.68 -4.19 -13.80
CA GLN A 99 9.77 -4.32 -14.79
C GLN A 99 10.87 -3.30 -14.54
N GLN A 100 10.50 -2.03 -14.30
CA GLN A 100 11.47 -0.96 -14.03
C GLN A 100 12.27 -1.21 -12.75
N VAL A 101 11.61 -1.69 -11.69
CA VAL A 101 12.28 -2.05 -10.43
C VAL A 101 13.32 -3.13 -10.69
N LEU A 102 12.95 -4.23 -11.36
CA LEU A 102 13.87 -5.31 -11.68
C LEU A 102 15.06 -4.84 -12.52
N GLU A 103 14.83 -4.05 -13.57
CA GLU A 103 15.89 -3.48 -14.41
C GLU A 103 16.85 -2.59 -13.60
N GLN A 104 16.32 -1.76 -12.72
CA GLN A 104 17.14 -0.88 -11.88
C GLN A 104 18.00 -1.66 -10.88
N ILE A 105 17.40 -2.63 -10.17
CA ILE A 105 18.11 -3.37 -9.14
C ILE A 105 19.03 -4.47 -9.69
N SER A 106 18.84 -4.95 -10.91
CA SER A 106 19.72 -5.96 -11.52
C SER A 106 20.92 -5.36 -12.25
N LYS A 107 20.84 -4.09 -12.68
CA LYS A 107 21.84 -3.45 -13.55
C LYS A 107 23.26 -3.48 -12.99
N ASP A 108 23.43 -3.17 -11.71
CA ASP A 108 24.71 -3.06 -11.04
C ASP A 108 24.88 -4.17 -9.97
N ALA A 109 24.08 -5.24 -10.07
CA ALA A 109 24.06 -6.32 -9.09
C ALA A 109 25.28 -7.25 -9.23
N PRO A 110 25.74 -7.87 -8.12
CA PRO A 110 26.73 -8.94 -8.19
C PRO A 110 26.25 -10.10 -9.09
N SER A 111 27.17 -10.68 -9.85
CA SER A 111 26.86 -11.81 -10.75
C SER A 111 26.45 -13.11 -10.04
N SER A 112 26.58 -13.15 -8.70
CA SER A 112 26.08 -14.24 -7.86
C SER A 112 24.57 -14.17 -7.61
N LEU A 113 23.89 -13.09 -8.04
CA LEU A 113 22.49 -12.89 -7.81
C LEU A 113 21.67 -13.15 -9.08
N GLU A 114 20.55 -13.83 -8.89
CA GLU A 114 19.55 -14.09 -9.90
C GLU A 114 18.29 -13.27 -9.61
N PHE A 115 17.71 -12.68 -10.67
CA PHE A 115 16.52 -11.86 -10.63
C PHE A 115 15.47 -12.48 -11.56
N GLU A 116 14.31 -12.80 -11.03
CA GLU A 116 13.26 -13.43 -11.81
C GLU A 116 11.97 -12.58 -11.75
N ASN A 117 11.38 -12.31 -12.89
CA ASN A 117 10.08 -11.69 -12.99
C ASN A 117 8.99 -12.77 -12.91
N LEU A 118 8.29 -12.81 -11.77
CA LEU A 118 7.22 -13.76 -11.48
C LEU A 118 5.83 -13.16 -11.72
N HIS A 119 5.74 -11.99 -12.36
CA HIS A 119 4.49 -11.25 -12.50
C HIS A 119 3.36 -12.09 -13.12
N GLU A 120 3.65 -12.83 -14.16
CA GLU A 120 2.69 -13.68 -14.85
C GLU A 120 2.57 -15.09 -14.26
N SER A 121 3.48 -15.47 -13.36
CA SER A 121 3.53 -16.81 -12.77
C SER A 121 2.53 -16.98 -11.62
N TYR A 122 2.15 -15.89 -10.95
CA TYR A 122 1.29 -15.94 -9.75
C TYR A 122 0.12 -14.96 -9.85
N ALA A 123 -1.05 -15.42 -9.40
CA ALA A 123 -2.14 -14.56 -8.99
C ALA A 123 -1.93 -14.12 -7.53
N LEU A 124 -2.52 -12.97 -7.15
CA LEU A 124 -2.48 -12.42 -5.82
C LEU A 124 -3.88 -11.94 -5.42
N PHE A 125 -4.41 -12.50 -4.32
CA PHE A 125 -5.72 -12.14 -3.77
C PHE A 125 -5.55 -11.54 -2.37
N ALA A 126 -6.24 -10.42 -2.10
CA ALA A 126 -6.25 -9.82 -0.77
C ALA A 126 -7.59 -10.14 -0.08
N LEU A 127 -7.54 -10.89 1.00
CA LEU A 127 -8.65 -11.27 1.86
C LEU A 127 -8.59 -10.41 3.12
N GLN A 128 -9.42 -9.36 3.20
CA GLN A 128 -9.29 -8.27 4.16
C GLN A 128 -10.57 -8.06 4.99
N GLY A 129 -10.42 -7.89 6.30
CA GLY A 129 -11.49 -7.71 7.29
C GLY A 129 -11.38 -8.72 8.42
N MET A 130 -12.05 -8.45 9.54
CA MET A 130 -11.94 -9.25 10.76
C MET A 130 -12.32 -10.73 10.57
N LYS A 131 -13.17 -11.04 9.58
CA LYS A 131 -13.59 -12.41 9.26
C LYS A 131 -12.65 -13.15 8.31
N SER A 132 -11.54 -12.53 7.89
CA SER A 132 -10.56 -13.16 6.99
C SER A 132 -9.97 -14.46 7.56
N ILE A 133 -9.68 -14.48 8.86
CA ILE A 133 -9.18 -15.70 9.53
C ILE A 133 -10.22 -16.82 9.56
N ASP A 134 -11.50 -16.48 9.76
CA ASP A 134 -12.59 -17.47 9.78
C ASP A 134 -12.78 -18.09 8.39
N VAL A 135 -12.62 -17.30 7.33
CA VAL A 135 -12.64 -17.77 5.93
C VAL A 135 -11.54 -18.80 5.68
N LEU A 136 -10.31 -18.54 6.12
CA LEU A 136 -9.19 -19.48 5.95
C LEU A 136 -9.39 -20.76 6.76
N LYS A 137 -9.87 -20.66 8.00
CA LYS A 137 -10.22 -21.82 8.83
C LYS A 137 -11.30 -22.70 8.21
N ASP A 138 -12.33 -22.11 7.60
CA ASP A 138 -13.40 -22.83 6.90
C ASP A 138 -12.89 -23.56 5.63
N LEU A 139 -11.74 -23.15 5.11
CA LEU A 139 -11.03 -23.83 4.02
C LEU A 139 -10.03 -24.88 4.51
N GLY A 140 -9.93 -25.10 5.84
CA GLY A 140 -8.99 -26.03 6.43
C GLY A 140 -7.56 -25.50 6.54
N ILE A 141 -7.37 -24.20 6.36
CA ILE A 141 -6.07 -23.54 6.45
C ILE A 141 -5.93 -22.95 7.86
N ASP A 142 -5.08 -23.54 8.68
CA ASP A 142 -4.75 -23.02 10.01
C ASP A 142 -3.62 -21.99 9.89
N VAL A 143 -3.94 -20.73 10.20
CA VAL A 143 -3.00 -19.60 10.07
C VAL A 143 -2.73 -18.99 11.43
N ASN A 144 -1.49 -19.12 11.89
CA ASN A 144 -0.99 -18.44 13.08
C ASN A 144 0.19 -17.55 12.68
N LEU A 145 -0.11 -16.42 12.05
CA LEU A 145 0.89 -15.46 11.53
C LEU A 145 0.78 -14.13 12.27
N GLU A 146 1.92 -13.63 12.71
CA GLU A 146 2.03 -12.24 13.14
C GLU A 146 1.91 -11.26 11.96
N TYR A 147 1.55 -10.02 12.24
CA TYR A 147 1.53 -8.98 11.21
C TYR A 147 2.92 -8.80 10.59
N MET A 148 2.97 -8.68 9.25
CA MET A 148 4.20 -8.65 8.45
C MET A 148 5.00 -9.96 8.52
N SER A 149 4.33 -11.10 8.51
CA SER A 149 4.92 -12.42 8.30
C SER A 149 4.17 -13.20 7.22
N PHE A 150 4.74 -14.30 6.79
CA PHE A 150 4.15 -15.17 5.76
C PHE A 150 4.51 -16.65 6.00
N MET A 151 3.77 -17.52 5.37
CA MET A 151 3.99 -18.95 5.36
C MET A 151 3.61 -19.56 4.01
N GLU A 152 4.25 -20.66 3.67
CA GLU A 152 3.79 -21.55 2.61
C GLU A 152 2.68 -22.46 3.14
N SER A 153 1.72 -22.75 2.31
CA SER A 153 0.55 -23.58 2.63
C SER A 153 0.04 -24.27 1.38
N GLU A 154 -1.02 -25.04 1.52
CA GLU A 154 -1.73 -25.63 0.39
C GLU A 154 -3.25 -25.63 0.60
N LEU A 155 -3.99 -25.61 -0.47
CA LEU A 155 -5.45 -25.79 -0.48
C LEU A 155 -5.82 -26.77 -1.60
N ASN A 156 -6.38 -27.93 -1.24
CA ASN A 156 -6.71 -29.00 -2.18
C ASN A 156 -5.52 -29.41 -3.07
N SER A 157 -4.33 -29.55 -2.49
CA SER A 157 -3.04 -29.84 -3.16
C SER A 157 -2.53 -28.73 -4.09
N GLU A 158 -3.10 -27.53 -4.05
CA GLU A 158 -2.61 -26.36 -4.76
C GLU A 158 -1.74 -25.50 -3.82
N ALA A 159 -0.53 -25.17 -4.26
CA ALA A 159 0.41 -24.36 -3.48
C ALA A 159 -0.13 -22.94 -3.24
N LEU A 160 0.03 -22.46 -2.02
CA LEU A 160 -0.28 -21.11 -1.60
C LEU A 160 0.90 -20.49 -0.83
N ILE A 161 1.07 -19.18 -0.96
CA ILE A 161 1.85 -18.38 -0.03
C ILE A 161 0.88 -17.43 0.66
N ILE A 162 0.77 -17.52 1.98
CA ILE A 162 -0.16 -16.72 2.76
C ILE A 162 0.62 -15.67 3.52
N CYS A 163 0.37 -14.41 3.23
CA CYS A 163 1.05 -13.26 3.80
C CYS A 163 0.09 -12.52 4.74
N ARG A 164 0.54 -12.22 5.95
CA ARG A 164 -0.23 -11.45 6.94
C ARG A 164 -0.04 -9.94 6.70
N THR A 165 -0.42 -9.50 5.52
CA THR A 165 -0.26 -8.15 4.99
C THR A 165 -1.58 -7.63 4.42
N GLY A 166 -1.64 -6.34 4.06
CA GLY A 166 -2.81 -5.72 3.45
C GLY A 166 -2.68 -4.21 3.34
N TYR A 167 -3.66 -3.60 2.67
CA TYR A 167 -3.68 -2.18 2.33
C TYR A 167 -5.01 -1.50 2.73
N THR A 168 -5.66 -2.03 3.76
CA THR A 168 -7.00 -1.62 4.18
C THR A 168 -7.07 -1.06 5.59
N GLY A 169 -6.04 -1.30 6.41
CA GLY A 169 -6.06 -1.00 7.83
C GLY A 169 -6.85 -2.00 8.68
N GLU A 170 -7.36 -3.06 8.06
CA GLU A 170 -8.05 -4.15 8.74
C GLU A 170 -7.14 -5.38 8.86
N HIS A 171 -7.52 -6.28 9.78
CA HIS A 171 -6.97 -7.63 9.80
C HIS A 171 -7.17 -8.29 8.44
N GLY A 172 -6.16 -8.98 7.91
CA GLY A 172 -6.30 -9.61 6.61
C GLY A 172 -5.06 -10.35 6.16
N TYR A 173 -5.19 -10.97 5.00
CA TYR A 173 -4.15 -11.76 4.37
C TYR A 173 -4.07 -11.42 2.88
N GLU A 174 -2.88 -11.59 2.32
CA GLU A 174 -2.64 -11.62 0.89
C GLU A 174 -2.19 -13.03 0.52
N ILE A 175 -2.80 -13.60 -0.51
CA ILE A 175 -2.67 -15.02 -0.87
C ILE A 175 -2.15 -15.09 -2.30
N LEU A 176 -0.90 -15.58 -2.46
CA LEU A 176 -0.34 -15.88 -3.77
C LEU A 176 -0.62 -17.34 -4.11
N THR A 177 -0.94 -17.60 -5.36
CA THR A 177 -1.09 -18.94 -5.91
C THR A 177 -0.60 -18.97 -7.36
N PRO A 178 -0.05 -20.09 -7.86
CA PRO A 178 0.28 -20.21 -9.28
C PRO A 178 -0.88 -19.79 -10.17
N TRP A 179 -0.59 -19.07 -11.25
CA TRP A 179 -1.61 -18.51 -12.14
C TRP A 179 -2.61 -19.56 -12.67
N ALA A 180 -2.12 -20.76 -12.94
CA ALA A 180 -2.96 -21.86 -13.39
C ALA A 180 -4.10 -22.22 -12.41
N ASN A 181 -3.92 -21.95 -11.12
CA ASN A 181 -4.87 -22.26 -10.05
C ASN A 181 -5.74 -21.06 -9.65
N ALA A 182 -5.47 -19.88 -10.19
CA ALA A 182 -6.07 -18.61 -9.78
C ALA A 182 -7.60 -18.67 -9.71
N ARG A 183 -8.25 -19.15 -10.76
CA ARG A 183 -9.71 -19.24 -10.82
C ARG A 183 -10.28 -20.17 -9.74
N LYS A 184 -9.68 -21.34 -9.56
CA LYS A 184 -10.12 -22.31 -8.55
C LYS A 184 -10.01 -21.75 -7.15
N ILE A 185 -8.88 -21.14 -6.81
CA ILE A 185 -8.64 -20.55 -5.49
C ILE A 185 -9.55 -19.34 -5.25
N TRP A 186 -9.73 -18.47 -6.23
CA TRP A 186 -10.69 -17.36 -6.15
C TRP A 186 -12.11 -17.82 -5.84
N ASP A 187 -12.61 -18.82 -6.56
CA ASP A 187 -13.97 -19.31 -6.40
C ASP A 187 -14.18 -19.95 -5.00
N LEU A 188 -13.18 -20.70 -4.48
CA LEU A 188 -13.20 -21.26 -3.13
C LEU A 188 -13.21 -20.18 -2.06
N LEU A 189 -12.34 -19.16 -2.17
CA LEU A 189 -12.31 -18.03 -1.26
C LEU A 189 -13.63 -17.26 -1.28
N LEU A 190 -14.16 -16.96 -2.47
CA LEU A 190 -15.38 -16.19 -2.63
C LEU A 190 -16.61 -16.91 -2.06
N GLU A 191 -16.68 -18.25 -2.19
CA GLU A 191 -17.75 -19.04 -1.58
C GLU A 191 -17.78 -18.82 -0.06
N LYS A 192 -16.60 -18.91 0.61
CA LYS A 192 -16.51 -18.73 2.07
C LYS A 192 -16.70 -17.28 2.48
N VAL A 193 -16.20 -16.31 1.71
CA VAL A 193 -16.44 -14.88 1.94
C VAL A 193 -17.94 -14.59 1.99
N LYS A 194 -18.73 -15.12 1.05
CA LYS A 194 -20.19 -14.95 1.03
C LYS A 194 -20.88 -15.53 2.27
N LYS A 195 -20.39 -16.63 2.84
CA LYS A 195 -20.89 -17.22 4.08
C LYS A 195 -20.85 -16.23 5.26
N TYR A 196 -19.86 -15.35 5.28
CA TYR A 196 -19.68 -14.30 6.28
C TYR A 196 -20.29 -12.95 5.87
N SER A 197 -21.22 -12.94 4.92
CA SER A 197 -21.81 -11.71 4.35
C SER A 197 -20.76 -10.75 3.79
N GLY A 198 -19.61 -11.28 3.38
CA GLY A 198 -18.56 -10.56 2.70
C GLY A 198 -18.84 -10.42 1.20
N LEU A 199 -18.05 -9.57 0.56
CA LEU A 199 -18.21 -9.23 -0.86
C LEU A 199 -16.87 -9.32 -1.61
N PRO A 200 -16.90 -9.60 -2.92
CA PRO A 200 -15.77 -9.22 -3.76
C PRO A 200 -15.69 -7.69 -3.77
N ALA A 201 -14.49 -7.15 -3.76
CA ALA A 201 -14.27 -5.72 -3.66
C ALA A 201 -13.31 -5.21 -4.75
N GLY A 202 -13.64 -4.05 -5.31
CA GLY A 202 -12.94 -3.43 -6.42
C GLY A 202 -11.96 -2.31 -6.01
N LEU A 203 -11.36 -1.68 -7.03
CA LEU A 203 -10.38 -0.60 -6.85
C LEU A 203 -10.96 0.60 -6.10
N GLY A 204 -12.24 0.91 -6.28
CA GLY A 204 -12.90 2.02 -5.60
C GLY A 204 -12.95 1.82 -4.08
N ALA A 205 -13.32 0.61 -3.63
CA ALA A 205 -13.29 0.27 -2.20
C ALA A 205 -11.84 0.23 -1.67
N ARG A 206 -10.89 -0.33 -2.44
CA ARG A 206 -9.46 -0.32 -2.09
C ARG A 206 -8.95 1.11 -1.88
N ASP A 207 -9.32 2.06 -2.76
CA ASP A 207 -8.89 3.45 -2.66
C ASP A 207 -9.52 4.17 -1.46
N THR A 208 -10.81 3.96 -1.18
CA THR A 208 -11.44 4.56 0.02
C THR A 208 -10.81 4.03 1.31
N LEU A 209 -10.56 2.73 1.39
CA LEU A 209 -9.99 2.06 2.56
C LEU A 209 -8.56 2.55 2.85
N ARG A 210 -7.67 2.55 1.84
CA ARG A 210 -6.28 2.98 2.00
C ARG A 210 -6.18 4.47 2.34
N THR A 211 -7.06 5.33 1.74
CA THR A 211 -7.05 6.77 1.98
C THR A 211 -7.48 7.09 3.42
N GLU A 212 -8.46 6.35 3.98
CA GLU A 212 -8.83 6.47 5.40
C GLU A 212 -7.65 6.15 6.34
N MET A 213 -6.75 5.26 5.92
CA MET A 213 -5.55 4.92 6.68
C MET A 213 -4.39 5.89 6.44
N GLY A 214 -4.47 6.70 5.38
CA GLY A 214 -3.37 7.54 4.94
C GLY A 214 -2.23 6.74 4.29
N TYR A 215 -2.52 5.54 3.79
CA TYR A 215 -1.52 4.76 3.05
C TYR A 215 -1.24 5.41 1.71
N ALA A 216 0.03 5.63 1.45
CA ALA A 216 0.49 6.25 0.22
C ALA A 216 0.20 5.37 -1.01
N LEU A 217 -0.07 6.01 -2.14
CA LEU A 217 -0.19 5.36 -3.44
C LEU A 217 0.88 5.92 -4.36
N HIS A 218 1.68 5.04 -4.97
CA HIS A 218 2.67 5.46 -5.98
C HIS A 218 1.97 6.12 -7.18
N GLY A 219 2.53 7.24 -7.66
CA GLY A 219 1.91 8.12 -8.64
C GLY A 219 1.03 9.24 -8.03
N HIS A 220 0.80 9.20 -6.72
CA HIS A 220 0.02 10.20 -5.97
C HIS A 220 0.82 10.82 -4.82
N GLU A 221 1.03 10.09 -3.73
CA GLU A 221 1.82 10.50 -2.56
C GLU A 221 3.30 10.21 -2.72
N LEU A 222 3.65 9.24 -3.55
CA LEU A 222 5.01 8.83 -3.85
C LEU A 222 5.24 8.88 -5.36
N SER A 223 6.35 9.45 -5.79
CA SER A 223 6.74 9.52 -7.21
C SER A 223 8.22 9.89 -7.34
N LEU A 224 8.73 9.94 -8.56
CA LEU A 224 10.08 10.44 -8.84
C LEU A 224 10.31 11.90 -8.40
N ASP A 225 9.23 12.69 -8.26
CA ASP A 225 9.26 14.10 -7.83
C ASP A 225 8.91 14.29 -6.35
N ILE A 226 8.54 13.21 -5.64
CA ILE A 226 8.17 13.27 -4.23
C ILE A 226 9.04 12.29 -3.45
N THR A 227 9.73 12.82 -2.43
CA THR A 227 10.61 12.02 -1.58
C THR A 227 9.83 11.36 -0.44
N PRO A 228 10.36 10.29 0.17
CA PRO A 228 9.76 9.70 1.37
C PRO A 228 9.65 10.68 2.55
N VAL A 229 10.56 11.66 2.64
CA VAL A 229 10.53 12.71 3.67
C VAL A 229 9.31 13.61 3.49
N GLU A 230 9.03 14.03 2.27
CA GLU A 230 7.86 14.82 1.92
C GLU A 230 6.55 14.03 2.10
N ALA A 231 6.55 12.77 1.74
CA ALA A 231 5.42 11.86 1.86
C ALA A 231 5.11 11.39 3.30
N SER A 232 5.83 11.91 4.30
CA SER A 232 5.72 11.46 5.70
C SER A 232 6.03 9.96 5.91
N ALA A 233 6.82 9.37 5.02
CA ALA A 233 7.25 7.97 5.03
C ALA A 233 8.67 7.78 5.63
N SER A 234 9.18 8.75 6.38
CA SER A 234 10.53 8.70 6.99
C SER A 234 10.72 7.54 7.97
N TRP A 235 9.64 6.93 8.45
CA TRP A 235 9.68 5.75 9.29
C TRP A 235 10.22 4.49 8.56
N ALA A 236 10.20 4.50 7.22
CA ALA A 236 10.74 3.45 6.37
C ALA A 236 12.19 3.74 5.91
N LEU A 237 12.85 4.76 6.47
CA LEU A 237 14.23 5.15 6.14
C LEU A 237 15.17 4.79 7.30
N ALA A 238 16.01 3.78 7.10
CA ALA A 238 17.02 3.37 8.07
C ALA A 238 18.33 4.13 7.83
N PHE A 239 18.44 5.34 8.36
CA PHE A 239 19.61 6.22 8.17
C PHE A 239 20.89 5.71 8.82
N ASP A 240 20.84 4.64 9.57
CA ASP A 240 21.99 3.95 10.20
C ASP A 240 22.71 2.99 9.22
N LYS A 241 22.23 2.85 8.00
CA LYS A 241 22.84 2.07 6.92
C LYS A 241 22.88 2.84 5.59
N GLU A 242 23.60 2.32 4.60
CA GLU A 242 23.58 2.86 3.24
C GLU A 242 22.35 2.40 2.47
N PHE A 243 21.81 3.27 1.61
CA PHE A 243 20.75 3.01 0.64
C PHE A 243 20.71 4.08 -0.45
N TRP A 244 20.06 3.81 -1.56
CA TRP A 244 19.98 4.79 -2.65
C TRP A 244 19.21 6.05 -2.25
N GLY A 245 19.82 7.22 -2.49
CA GLY A 245 19.26 8.52 -2.15
C GLY A 245 19.49 8.98 -0.69
N LYS A 246 20.20 8.19 0.13
CA LYS A 246 20.40 8.49 1.56
C LYS A 246 20.89 9.92 1.82
N SER A 247 21.98 10.33 1.17
CA SER A 247 22.61 11.63 1.42
C SER A 247 21.68 12.82 1.18
N VAL A 248 20.85 12.74 0.12
CA VAL A 248 19.85 13.76 -0.22
C VAL A 248 18.73 13.78 0.82
N LEU A 249 18.23 12.60 1.22
CA LEU A 249 17.14 12.46 2.18
C LEU A 249 17.57 12.87 3.61
N GLU A 250 18.81 12.60 4.01
CA GLU A 250 19.37 13.07 5.27
C GLU A 250 19.44 14.60 5.31
N LYS A 251 19.96 15.22 4.25
CA LYS A 251 20.03 16.67 4.11
C LYS A 251 18.65 17.29 4.18
N GLN A 252 17.68 16.78 3.37
CA GLN A 252 16.31 17.27 3.35
C GLN A 252 15.65 17.18 4.74
N ARG A 253 15.83 16.06 5.42
CA ARG A 253 15.31 15.85 6.79
C ARG A 253 15.91 16.85 7.79
N ALA A 254 17.22 17.14 7.68
CA ALA A 254 17.92 18.05 8.56
C ALA A 254 17.50 19.52 8.36
N GLU A 255 17.30 19.94 7.12
CA GLU A 255 16.89 21.31 6.77
C GLU A 255 15.46 21.64 7.22
N LYS A 256 14.59 20.65 7.44
CA LYS A 256 13.18 20.79 7.86
C LYS A 256 12.31 21.72 6.97
N LYS A 257 12.87 22.18 5.88
CA LYS A 257 12.20 23.06 4.91
C LYS A 257 11.98 22.30 3.62
N HIS A 258 10.85 21.61 3.54
CA HIS A 258 10.44 20.80 2.40
C HIS A 258 8.91 20.73 2.37
N ARG A 259 8.38 20.35 1.22
CA ARG A 259 6.95 20.01 1.09
C ARG A 259 6.58 18.94 2.12
N ARG A 260 5.32 18.89 2.54
CA ARG A 260 4.87 17.89 3.50
C ARG A 260 3.46 17.41 3.22
N LEU A 261 3.31 16.10 3.24
CA LEU A 261 2.00 15.45 3.17
C LEU A 261 1.24 15.64 4.49
N ALA A 262 -0.05 16.01 4.38
CA ALA A 262 -0.95 16.08 5.51
C ALA A 262 -2.37 15.62 5.11
N ALA A 263 -3.13 15.19 6.11
CA ALA A 263 -4.49 14.71 5.94
C ALA A 263 -5.51 15.85 6.11
N ILE A 264 -6.54 15.86 5.29
CA ILE A 264 -7.59 16.87 5.27
C ILE A 264 -8.95 16.20 5.44
N LEU A 265 -9.71 16.62 6.44
CA LEU A 265 -11.13 16.28 6.61
C LEU A 265 -11.97 17.46 6.12
N ILE A 266 -12.86 17.22 5.18
CA ILE A 266 -13.78 18.24 4.67
C ILE A 266 -14.89 18.47 5.68
N SER A 267 -15.12 19.73 6.02
CA SER A 267 -16.10 20.15 7.04
C SER A 267 -17.51 20.36 6.48
N ASP A 268 -17.63 20.49 5.17
CA ASP A 268 -18.89 20.72 4.46
C ASP A 268 -19.20 19.62 3.43
N ARG A 269 -20.06 19.90 2.46
CA ARG A 269 -20.38 18.96 1.38
C ARG A 269 -19.39 19.13 0.21
N GLY A 270 -18.42 18.26 0.14
CA GLY A 270 -17.46 18.23 -0.97
C GLY A 270 -16.64 16.95 -0.96
N ILE A 271 -16.27 16.48 -2.14
CA ILE A 271 -15.38 15.32 -2.30
C ILE A 271 -14.18 15.80 -3.10
N PRO A 272 -13.03 16.02 -2.42
CA PRO A 272 -11.81 16.45 -3.10
C PRO A 272 -11.29 15.38 -4.06
N ARG A 273 -10.53 15.78 -5.05
CA ARG A 273 -9.89 14.89 -6.04
C ARG A 273 -8.46 15.33 -6.27
N ALA A 274 -7.62 14.37 -6.68
CA ALA A 274 -6.24 14.62 -7.02
C ALA A 274 -6.09 15.80 -7.99
N GLY A 275 -5.07 16.62 -7.78
CA GLY A 275 -4.77 17.81 -8.58
C GLY A 275 -5.51 19.08 -8.15
N MET A 276 -6.53 19.02 -7.29
CA MET A 276 -7.22 20.22 -6.79
C MET A 276 -6.28 21.05 -5.92
N GLU A 277 -6.34 22.39 -6.09
CA GLU A 277 -5.52 23.32 -5.31
C GLU A 277 -6.02 23.43 -3.88
N ILE A 278 -5.06 23.45 -2.95
CA ILE A 278 -5.30 23.76 -1.54
C ILE A 278 -4.87 25.20 -1.30
N LYS A 279 -5.76 26.00 -0.69
CA LYS A 279 -5.57 27.42 -0.41
C LYS A 279 -5.69 27.71 1.07
N ASP A 280 -5.03 28.78 1.52
CA ASP A 280 -5.24 29.35 2.85
C ASP A 280 -6.49 30.24 2.87
N GLN A 281 -6.73 30.89 4.03
CA GLN A 281 -7.87 31.80 4.23
C GLN A 281 -7.81 33.07 3.34
N ASP A 282 -6.63 33.45 2.87
CA ASP A 282 -6.43 34.61 2.00
C ASP A 282 -6.52 34.24 0.50
N GLY A 283 -6.82 32.97 0.19
CA GLY A 283 -6.94 32.44 -1.17
C GLY A 283 -5.61 32.12 -1.85
N LYS A 284 -4.49 32.20 -1.13
CA LYS A 284 -3.17 31.86 -1.64
C LYS A 284 -3.03 30.33 -1.73
N LYS A 285 -2.51 29.84 -2.86
CA LYS A 285 -2.18 28.42 -3.04
C LYS A 285 -1.05 28.01 -2.09
N ILE A 286 -1.31 27.01 -1.24
CA ILE A 286 -0.38 26.45 -0.27
C ILE A 286 -0.06 24.96 -0.51
N GLY A 287 -0.70 24.34 -1.49
CA GLY A 287 -0.47 22.94 -1.85
C GLY A 287 -1.47 22.43 -2.88
N TYR A 288 -1.52 21.12 -3.03
CA TYR A 288 -2.50 20.44 -3.88
C TYR A 288 -2.89 19.07 -3.29
N VAL A 289 -4.08 18.60 -3.64
CA VAL A 289 -4.59 17.28 -3.26
C VAL A 289 -3.86 16.21 -4.05
N THR A 290 -3.25 15.25 -3.37
CA THR A 290 -2.63 14.08 -3.99
C THR A 290 -3.64 12.94 -4.15
N SER A 291 -4.45 12.68 -3.13
CA SER A 291 -5.55 11.73 -3.15
C SER A 291 -6.76 12.30 -2.44
N GLY A 292 -7.97 12.03 -2.95
CA GLY A 292 -9.18 12.50 -2.31
C GLY A 292 -10.39 11.65 -2.66
N THR A 293 -11.20 11.34 -1.65
CA THR A 293 -12.35 10.45 -1.79
C THR A 293 -13.44 10.80 -0.78
N PHE A 294 -14.60 10.16 -0.95
CA PHE A 294 -15.60 10.10 0.11
C PHE A 294 -15.24 8.97 1.08
N SER A 295 -15.16 9.25 2.37
CA SER A 295 -14.99 8.24 3.41
C SER A 295 -16.37 7.70 3.82
N PRO A 296 -16.67 6.41 3.55
CA PRO A 296 -17.91 5.80 4.01
C PRO A 296 -17.97 5.72 5.54
N SER A 297 -16.82 5.53 6.19
CA SER A 297 -16.74 5.44 7.66
C SER A 297 -17.03 6.78 8.34
N LEU A 298 -16.51 7.89 7.80
CA LEU A 298 -16.71 9.25 8.35
C LEU A 298 -17.91 9.97 7.76
N LYS A 299 -18.49 9.45 6.67
CA LYS A 299 -19.56 10.07 5.89
C LYS A 299 -19.22 11.50 5.42
N SER A 300 -17.95 11.71 5.09
CA SER A 300 -17.39 13.00 4.68
C SER A 300 -16.32 12.84 3.61
N GLY A 301 -16.03 13.93 2.89
CA GLY A 301 -14.86 14.02 2.03
C GLY A 301 -13.58 14.00 2.84
N ILE A 302 -12.60 13.23 2.39
CA ILE A 302 -11.23 13.20 2.95
C ILE A 302 -10.23 13.36 1.84
N ALA A 303 -9.05 13.89 2.18
CA ALA A 303 -7.94 13.99 1.24
C ALA A 303 -6.59 13.81 1.93
N LEU A 304 -5.61 13.43 1.13
CA LEU A 304 -4.20 13.63 1.38
C LEU A 304 -3.74 14.80 0.50
N GLY A 305 -3.01 15.75 1.04
CA GLY A 305 -2.52 16.91 0.33
C GLY A 305 -1.04 17.12 0.55
N LEU A 306 -0.32 17.47 -0.51
CA LEU A 306 1.08 17.85 -0.44
C LEU A 306 1.18 19.38 -0.35
N PHE A 307 1.62 19.85 0.80
CA PHE A 307 1.75 21.28 1.13
C PHE A 307 3.16 21.78 0.81
N ASN A 308 3.27 23.04 0.39
CA ASN A 308 4.55 23.68 0.07
C ASN A 308 5.45 23.81 1.32
N ASP A 309 4.84 24.01 2.49
CA ASP A 309 5.48 24.11 3.79
C ASP A 309 4.72 23.24 4.81
N PRO A 310 5.36 22.84 5.93
CA PRO A 310 4.68 22.13 7.01
C PRO A 310 3.47 22.91 7.54
N ILE A 311 2.35 22.22 7.73
CA ILE A 311 1.11 22.79 8.23
C ILE A 311 0.72 22.17 9.57
N SER A 312 0.15 22.94 10.48
CA SER A 312 -0.25 22.49 11.81
C SER A 312 -1.55 21.69 11.79
N ILE A 313 -1.68 20.74 12.69
CA ILE A 313 -2.95 20.04 12.95
C ILE A 313 -4.00 21.07 13.37
N ASP A 314 -5.25 20.84 12.97
CA ASP A 314 -6.43 21.68 13.15
C ASP A 314 -6.41 23.02 12.40
N SER A 315 -5.38 23.29 11.56
CA SER A 315 -5.41 24.41 10.62
C SER A 315 -6.55 24.26 9.62
N GLN A 316 -7.20 25.36 9.30
CA GLN A 316 -8.22 25.44 8.25
C GLN A 316 -7.56 25.60 6.87
N VAL A 317 -8.11 24.93 5.89
CA VAL A 317 -7.71 25.00 4.48
C VAL A 317 -8.94 25.04 3.58
N PHE A 318 -8.76 25.50 2.36
CA PHE A 318 -9.85 25.68 1.40
C PHE A 318 -9.50 24.99 0.08
N ILE A 319 -10.45 24.27 -0.48
CA ILE A 319 -10.29 23.51 -1.72
C ILE A 319 -11.42 23.90 -2.66
N ASP A 320 -11.07 24.30 -3.90
CA ASP A 320 -12.08 24.51 -4.94
C ASP A 320 -12.54 23.15 -5.49
N ILE A 321 -13.75 22.77 -5.14
CA ILE A 321 -14.38 21.54 -5.62
C ILE A 321 -15.45 21.88 -6.63
N ARG A 322 -15.09 21.87 -7.91
CA ARG A 322 -15.99 22.17 -9.04
C ARG A 322 -16.63 23.56 -8.96
N GLY A 323 -15.83 24.60 -8.67
CA GLY A 323 -16.30 25.99 -8.57
C GLY A 323 -16.93 26.36 -7.23
N ARG A 324 -16.94 25.45 -6.28
CA ARG A 324 -17.38 25.72 -4.90
C ARG A 324 -16.18 25.59 -3.95
N ILE A 325 -15.93 26.63 -3.17
CA ILE A 325 -14.90 26.58 -2.13
C ILE A 325 -15.44 25.76 -0.96
N SER A 326 -14.79 24.64 -0.68
CA SER A 326 -15.07 23.76 0.45
C SER A 326 -14.00 23.93 1.52
N GLN A 327 -14.44 24.05 2.76
CA GLN A 327 -13.54 24.15 3.91
C GLN A 327 -13.11 22.75 4.37
N GLY A 328 -11.84 22.61 4.69
CA GLY A 328 -11.28 21.43 5.32
C GLY A 328 -10.43 21.78 6.55
N VAL A 329 -10.17 20.78 7.36
CA VAL A 329 -9.34 20.88 8.56
C VAL A 329 -8.24 19.81 8.51
N ILE A 330 -7.02 20.20 8.83
CA ILE A 330 -5.88 19.27 8.89
C ILE A 330 -6.06 18.31 10.06
N LYS A 331 -5.95 17.01 9.80
CA LYS A 331 -6.12 15.96 10.81
C LYS A 331 -4.88 15.06 10.90
N ARG A 332 -4.81 14.31 11.98
CA ARG A 332 -3.83 13.25 12.14
C ARG A 332 -4.28 12.00 11.39
N LEU A 333 -3.34 11.27 10.83
CA LEU A 333 -3.55 9.93 10.28
C LEU A 333 -3.33 8.86 11.37
N PRO A 334 -4.03 7.74 11.27
CA PRO A 334 -5.11 7.44 10.31
C PRO A 334 -6.43 8.15 10.68
N PHE A 335 -7.33 8.33 9.70
CA PHE A 335 -8.67 8.87 9.95
C PHE A 335 -9.56 7.90 10.74
N GLN A 336 -9.26 6.61 10.68
CA GLN A 336 -9.94 5.53 11.42
C GLN A 336 -8.90 4.69 12.18
N PRO A 337 -9.24 4.12 13.34
CA PRO A 337 -8.34 3.22 14.05
C PRO A 337 -7.92 2.03 13.18
N SER A 338 -6.63 1.75 13.15
CA SER A 338 -6.10 0.56 12.48
C SER A 338 -6.39 -0.70 13.28
N ARG A 339 -6.77 -1.79 12.60
CA ARG A 339 -7.05 -3.11 13.18
C ARG A 339 -6.20 -4.22 12.54
N VAL A 340 -5.03 -3.87 12.03
CA VAL A 340 -4.11 -4.81 11.37
C VAL A 340 -3.46 -5.81 12.34
N LYS A 341 -3.37 -5.45 13.63
CA LYS A 341 -2.80 -6.29 14.70
C LYS A 341 -3.89 -6.93 15.55
#